data_1c12ebe5966cadc4306cb06f62c59e6b
#
_entry.id   1c12ebe5966cadc4306cb06f62c59e6b
#
_cell.length_a   1.000
_cell.length_b   1.000
_cell.length_c   1.000
_cell.angle_alpha   90.00
_cell.angle_beta   90.00
_cell.angle_gamma   90.00
#
_symmetry.space_group_name_H-M   'P 1'
#
loop_
_entity.id
_entity.type
_entity.pdbx_description
1 polymer ?
#
loop_
_entity_poly.entity_id
_entity_poly.type
_entity_poly.pdbx_seq_one_letter_code
_entity_poly.pdbx_strand_id
1 'polypeptide(L)'
;MKKTTKMLGLLMAVLMMGALLTGCGSSKKANAYVVLEEDLGAEQYGIGFRKGDVALGLEVQKQLDAMIQDGKAAEISQKWFGEDIMLKDVDYLKESSAPANDDSLKKIKDKGTFILGLDDSFPPMGFRDENDTVVGFDIDLATEVCKRMGVELVVQPIDWDSKELELETGRIDCIWNGLSITDERLAAMYFAKPYIANKQIIIVPEGSEIKTVADLKGKKVGLQKGSSALDALNANPVSKELGELVELQDNVTVYSELKAGRIDAFVVDEVVGRYLISKDAK
;
A
#
# COMPACT_ATOMS: atom_id res chain seq x y z
N MET A 1 88.22 13.82 -39.85
CA MET A 1 87.24 14.19 -40.84
C MET A 1 85.88 14.09 -40.27
N LYS A 2 85.22 15.25 -40.00
CA LYS A 2 83.88 15.64 -40.45
C LYS A 2 82.73 14.71 -39.94
N LYS A 3 81.69 15.13 -39.29
CA LYS A 3 80.92 16.37 -39.13
C LYS A 3 79.95 16.13 -37.99
N THR A 4 79.85 16.94 -36.93
CA THR A 4 78.84 17.96 -36.67
C THR A 4 77.41 17.70 -37.23
N THR A 5 76.37 17.59 -36.42
CA THR A 5 75.36 18.61 -36.26
C THR A 5 74.12 18.08 -35.63
N LYS A 6 73.70 18.77 -34.65
CA LYS A 6 72.45 19.36 -34.21
C LYS A 6 71.64 18.43 -33.34
N MET A 7 71.53 18.56 -32.07
CA MET A 7 70.97 19.62 -31.21
C MET A 7 69.68 20.24 -31.78
N LEU A 8 68.61 19.98 -31.13
CA LEU A 8 67.52 20.85 -30.75
C LEU A 8 66.17 20.12 -30.76
N GLY A 9 65.50 20.17 -29.70
CA GLY A 9 64.06 20.13 -29.70
C GLY A 9 63.45 18.81 -29.18
N LEU A 10 63.25 18.69 -27.92
CA LEU A 10 61.91 18.51 -27.38
C LEU A 10 61.93 18.44 -25.85
N LEU A 11 62.13 19.65 -25.31
CA LEU A 11 61.64 19.98 -23.99
C LEU A 11 60.19 20.40 -24.22
N MET A 12 59.20 19.56 -23.87
CA MET A 12 57.80 19.87 -23.57
C MET A 12 56.94 18.67 -23.89
N ALA A 13 56.69 17.86 -22.88
CA ALA A 13 55.48 17.07 -22.75
C ALA A 13 55.54 16.14 -21.51
N VAL A 14 55.98 16.67 -20.37
CA VAL A 14 55.78 16.00 -19.07
C VAL A 14 55.08 16.99 -18.14
N LEU A 15 53.86 17.28 -18.48
CA LEU A 15 52.91 17.98 -17.59
C LEU A 15 51.51 17.70 -18.14
N MET A 16 50.73 16.93 -17.46
CA MET A 16 49.31 16.63 -17.55
C MET A 16 49.00 15.13 -17.70
N MET A 17 49.31 14.39 -16.68
CA MET A 17 48.59 13.18 -16.36
C MET A 17 48.49 13.04 -14.84
N GLY A 18 47.97 14.08 -14.23
CA GLY A 18 47.54 14.10 -12.86
C GLY A 18 46.05 14.45 -12.85
N ALA A 19 45.31 13.65 -12.16
CA ALA A 19 43.90 13.86 -11.80
C ALA A 19 42.88 13.52 -12.89
N LEU A 20 42.39 12.31 -12.84
CA LEU A 20 40.99 11.97 -13.01
C LEU A 20 40.78 10.57 -12.37
N LEU A 21 41.04 10.46 -11.07
CA LEU A 21 40.38 9.52 -10.19
C LEU A 21 39.14 10.25 -9.68
N THR A 22 38.18 10.53 -10.56
CA THR A 22 36.81 10.76 -10.11
C THR A 22 36.26 9.42 -9.68
N GLY A 23 36.25 9.23 -8.37
CA GLY A 23 35.52 8.16 -7.75
C GLY A 23 34.09 8.16 -8.27
N CYS A 24 33.65 7.05 -8.89
CA CYS A 24 32.26 6.70 -8.99
C CYS A 24 31.77 6.42 -7.56
N GLY A 25 31.51 7.49 -6.82
CA GLY A 25 30.55 7.43 -5.74
C GLY A 25 29.22 7.19 -6.41
N SER A 26 28.61 6.02 -6.23
CA SER A 26 27.20 5.84 -6.51
C SER A 26 26.46 6.81 -5.60
N SER A 27 26.14 7.99 -6.12
CA SER A 27 25.19 8.88 -5.49
C SER A 27 23.88 8.09 -5.48
N LYS A 28 23.43 7.64 -4.30
CA LYS A 28 22.04 7.25 -4.12
C LYS A 28 21.23 8.41 -4.71
N LYS A 29 20.44 8.13 -5.75
CA LYS A 29 19.49 9.10 -6.26
C LYS A 29 18.65 9.55 -5.06
N ALA A 30 18.68 10.83 -4.72
CA ALA A 30 17.81 11.37 -3.70
C ALA A 30 16.37 11.07 -4.11
N ASN A 31 15.54 10.66 -3.15
CA ASN A 31 14.12 10.44 -3.43
C ASN A 31 13.53 11.76 -3.94
N ALA A 32 12.88 11.74 -5.09
CA ALA A 32 12.24 12.93 -5.63
C ALA A 32 11.00 13.37 -4.81
N TYR A 33 10.57 12.53 -3.86
CA TYR A 33 9.38 12.72 -3.02
C TYR A 33 9.68 12.39 -1.57
N VAL A 34 9.02 13.09 -0.66
CA VAL A 34 9.18 12.94 0.78
C VAL A 34 7.82 12.78 1.45
N VAL A 35 7.81 12.02 2.54
CA VAL A 35 6.67 11.90 3.45
C VAL A 35 6.81 12.99 4.50
N LEU A 36 5.74 13.73 4.80
CA LEU A 36 5.74 14.69 5.89
C LEU A 36 5.90 13.98 7.24
N GLU A 37 6.43 14.69 8.25
CA GLU A 37 6.52 14.18 9.62
C GLU A 37 5.13 14.10 10.28
N GLU A 38 4.23 15.04 9.95
CA GLU A 38 2.84 15.01 10.37
C GLU A 38 2.03 14.07 9.49
N ASP A 39 1.13 13.31 10.09
CA ASP A 39 0.18 12.42 9.42
C ASP A 39 -1.27 12.80 9.74
N LEU A 40 -2.22 12.16 9.10
CA LEU A 40 -3.66 12.40 9.30
C LEU A 40 -4.32 11.36 10.22
N GLY A 41 -3.52 10.55 10.92
CA GLY A 41 -4.00 9.64 11.94
C GLY A 41 -3.68 8.18 11.67
N ALA A 42 -3.59 7.43 12.78
CA ALA A 42 -3.36 5.99 12.77
C ALA A 42 -4.66 5.24 12.47
N GLU A 43 -4.53 4.12 11.79
CA GLU A 43 -5.61 3.20 11.46
C GLU A 43 -5.12 1.76 11.47
N GLN A 44 -6.03 0.82 11.29
CA GLN A 44 -5.70 -0.60 11.23
C GLN A 44 -6.43 -1.24 10.05
N TYR A 45 -5.77 -2.15 9.36
CA TYR A 45 -6.37 -2.95 8.29
C TYR A 45 -7.04 -4.20 8.83
N GLY A 46 -8.25 -4.44 8.34
CA GLY A 46 -9.02 -5.65 8.59
C GLY A 46 -9.54 -6.25 7.29
N ILE A 47 -10.14 -7.43 7.42
CA ILE A 47 -10.83 -8.10 6.32
C ILE A 47 -12.32 -7.89 6.54
N GLY A 48 -13.00 -7.29 5.56
CA GLY A 48 -14.43 -6.99 5.63
C GLY A 48 -15.29 -8.10 5.02
N PHE A 49 -16.34 -8.49 5.73
CA PHE A 49 -17.34 -9.48 5.32
C PHE A 49 -18.73 -8.84 5.37
N ARG A 50 -19.72 -9.42 4.69
CA ARG A 50 -21.11 -9.02 4.92
C ARG A 50 -21.45 -9.13 6.40
N LYS A 51 -22.29 -8.24 6.89
CA LYS A 51 -22.61 -8.14 8.33
C LYS A 51 -23.10 -9.43 8.95
N GLY A 52 -23.75 -10.31 8.17
CA GLY A 52 -24.24 -11.61 8.61
C GLY A 52 -23.28 -12.78 8.44
N ASP A 53 -22.11 -12.57 7.80
CA ASP A 53 -21.16 -13.65 7.46
C ASP A 53 -20.10 -13.84 8.57
N VAL A 54 -20.56 -13.91 9.83
CA VAL A 54 -19.70 -14.04 11.02
C VAL A 54 -18.97 -15.37 11.04
N ALA A 55 -19.64 -16.48 10.68
CA ALA A 55 -19.01 -17.80 10.64
C ALA A 55 -17.86 -17.88 9.66
N LEU A 56 -18.00 -17.23 8.49
CA LEU A 56 -16.95 -17.13 7.50
C LEU A 56 -15.77 -16.31 8.03
N GLY A 57 -16.04 -15.12 8.58
CA GLY A 57 -15.00 -14.25 9.11
C GLY A 57 -14.23 -14.86 10.28
N LEU A 58 -14.91 -15.58 11.17
CA LEU A 58 -14.28 -16.34 12.28
C LEU A 58 -13.37 -17.47 11.77
N GLU A 59 -13.77 -18.18 10.69
CA GLU A 59 -12.90 -19.21 10.11
C GLU A 59 -11.68 -18.61 9.44
N VAL A 60 -11.82 -17.51 8.68
CA VAL A 60 -10.68 -16.78 8.10
C VAL A 60 -9.73 -16.31 9.21
N GLN A 61 -10.27 -15.71 10.28
CA GLN A 61 -9.48 -15.28 11.44
C GLN A 61 -8.72 -16.44 12.08
N LYS A 62 -9.38 -17.58 12.28
CA LYS A 62 -8.74 -18.79 12.85
C LYS A 62 -7.56 -19.25 11.98
N GLN A 63 -7.69 -19.20 10.66
CA GLN A 63 -6.58 -19.56 9.76
C GLN A 63 -5.43 -18.55 9.84
N LEU A 64 -5.73 -17.24 9.91
CA LEU A 64 -4.71 -16.22 10.12
C LEU A 64 -3.99 -16.37 11.48
N ASP A 65 -4.73 -16.62 12.55
CA ASP A 65 -4.14 -16.87 13.88
C ASP A 65 -3.20 -18.10 13.83
N ALA A 66 -3.60 -19.16 13.13
CA ALA A 66 -2.74 -20.33 12.92
C ALA A 66 -1.49 -20.00 12.09
N MET A 67 -1.60 -19.15 11.06
CA MET A 67 -0.46 -18.68 10.25
C MET A 67 0.50 -17.79 11.06
N ILE A 68 -0.01 -17.02 12.00
CA ILE A 68 0.83 -16.24 12.94
C ILE A 68 1.58 -17.19 13.87
N GLN A 69 0.92 -18.23 14.41
CA GLN A 69 1.50 -19.18 15.34
C GLN A 69 2.58 -20.06 14.70
N ASP A 70 2.37 -20.53 13.48
CA ASP A 70 3.32 -21.42 12.78
C ASP A 70 4.38 -20.66 11.95
N GLY A 71 4.33 -19.32 11.96
CA GLY A 71 5.31 -18.44 11.32
C GLY A 71 5.06 -18.18 9.82
N LYS A 72 4.01 -18.75 9.22
CA LYS A 72 3.71 -18.55 7.79
C LYS A 72 3.33 -17.10 7.46
N ALA A 73 2.60 -16.43 8.37
CA ALA A 73 2.29 -15.02 8.21
C ALA A 73 3.56 -14.15 8.25
N ALA A 74 4.50 -14.43 9.16
CA ALA A 74 5.79 -13.74 9.24
C ALA A 74 6.65 -13.97 7.98
N GLU A 75 6.66 -15.19 7.41
CA GLU A 75 7.34 -15.48 6.13
C GLU A 75 6.79 -14.61 4.98
N ILE A 76 5.46 -14.50 4.88
CA ILE A 76 4.81 -13.69 3.85
C ILE A 76 5.12 -12.20 4.09
N SER A 77 5.04 -11.73 5.34
CA SER A 77 5.38 -10.35 5.70
C SER A 77 6.83 -10.01 5.35
N GLN A 78 7.77 -10.89 5.69
CA GLN A 78 9.19 -10.73 5.35
C GLN A 78 9.43 -10.64 3.83
N LYS A 79 8.69 -11.40 3.03
CA LYS A 79 8.77 -11.35 1.55
C LYS A 79 8.43 -9.96 1.00
N TRP A 80 7.41 -9.31 1.53
CA TRP A 80 6.86 -8.07 0.97
C TRP A 80 7.44 -6.81 1.61
N PHE A 81 7.73 -6.84 2.91
CA PHE A 81 8.14 -5.69 3.70
C PHE A 81 9.59 -5.76 4.21
N GLY A 82 10.23 -6.93 4.13
CA GLY A 82 11.56 -7.14 4.69
C GLY A 82 11.56 -7.31 6.22
N GLU A 83 10.38 -7.32 6.84
CA GLU A 83 10.17 -7.52 8.28
C GLU A 83 8.78 -8.08 8.57
N ASP A 84 8.55 -8.55 9.79
CA ASP A 84 7.25 -9.02 10.23
C ASP A 84 6.44 -7.86 10.82
N ILE A 85 5.47 -7.36 10.05
CA ILE A 85 4.58 -6.25 10.44
C ILE A 85 3.18 -6.72 10.87
N MET A 86 2.97 -8.03 11.00
CA MET A 86 1.69 -8.58 11.45
C MET A 86 1.36 -8.16 12.88
N LEU A 87 0.14 -7.70 13.09
CA LEU A 87 -0.36 -7.48 14.44
C LEU A 87 -0.59 -8.83 15.14
N LYS A 88 -0.13 -8.93 16.39
CA LYS A 88 -0.23 -10.12 17.23
C LYS A 88 -1.00 -9.75 18.50
N ASP A 89 -1.73 -10.69 19.04
CA ASP A 89 -2.43 -10.57 20.33
C ASP A 89 -3.38 -9.37 20.41
N VAL A 90 -4.08 -9.06 19.30
CA VAL A 90 -5.06 -7.97 19.27
C VAL A 90 -6.35 -8.42 19.88
N ASP A 91 -6.77 -7.75 20.96
CA ASP A 91 -8.08 -7.95 21.58
C ASP A 91 -9.13 -7.10 20.83
N TYR A 92 -9.74 -7.67 19.81
CA TYR A 92 -10.65 -6.95 18.92
C TYR A 92 -12.02 -7.63 18.72
N LEU A 93 -12.12 -8.95 18.91
CA LEU A 93 -13.32 -9.67 18.52
C LEU A 93 -14.57 -9.17 19.25
N LYS A 94 -15.47 -8.52 18.50
CA LYS A 94 -16.81 -8.14 18.97
C LYS A 94 -17.70 -9.38 19.16
N GLU A 95 -17.47 -10.44 18.39
CA GLU A 95 -18.23 -11.67 18.40
C GLU A 95 -17.28 -12.87 18.45
N SER A 96 -17.41 -13.69 19.49
CA SER A 96 -16.60 -14.90 19.69
C SER A 96 -17.22 -16.16 19.09
N SER A 97 -18.46 -16.08 18.60
CA SER A 97 -19.18 -17.18 17.98
C SER A 97 -20.21 -16.68 16.98
N ALA A 98 -20.39 -17.44 15.91
CA ALA A 98 -21.38 -17.14 14.90
C ALA A 98 -22.81 -17.43 15.40
N PRO A 99 -23.83 -16.68 14.93
CA PRO A 99 -25.22 -17.01 15.14
C PRO A 99 -25.54 -18.42 14.62
N ALA A 100 -26.46 -19.13 15.30
CA ALA A 100 -26.80 -20.54 14.99
C ALA A 100 -27.36 -20.72 13.55
N ASN A 101 -27.92 -19.68 12.96
CA ASN A 101 -28.46 -19.69 11.61
C ASN A 101 -27.50 -19.11 10.55
N ASP A 102 -26.28 -18.78 10.92
CA ASP A 102 -25.25 -18.31 9.99
C ASP A 102 -24.65 -19.51 9.23
N ASP A 103 -24.98 -19.61 7.96
CA ASP A 103 -24.51 -20.63 7.04
C ASP A 103 -23.41 -20.13 6.06
N SER A 104 -22.85 -18.94 6.31
CA SER A 104 -21.89 -18.29 5.42
C SER A 104 -20.66 -19.16 5.12
N LEU A 105 -20.04 -19.72 6.15
CA LEU A 105 -18.92 -20.66 5.98
C LEU A 105 -19.35 -21.91 5.21
N LYS A 106 -20.53 -22.45 5.51
CA LYS A 106 -21.04 -23.63 4.80
C LYS A 106 -21.21 -23.34 3.30
N LYS A 107 -21.77 -22.18 2.95
CA LYS A 107 -21.93 -21.75 1.55
C LYS A 107 -20.60 -21.71 0.80
N ILE A 108 -19.56 -21.17 1.42
CA ILE A 108 -18.20 -21.14 0.82
C ILE A 108 -17.66 -22.57 0.63
N LYS A 109 -17.81 -23.42 1.64
CA LYS A 109 -17.37 -24.84 1.56
C LYS A 109 -18.11 -25.61 0.46
N ASP A 110 -19.41 -25.46 0.37
CA ASP A 110 -20.25 -26.13 -0.64
C ASP A 110 -19.94 -25.62 -2.06
N LYS A 111 -19.69 -24.30 -2.21
CA LYS A 111 -19.31 -23.67 -3.47
C LYS A 111 -17.89 -24.05 -3.90
N GLY A 112 -17.01 -24.34 -2.95
CA GLY A 112 -15.60 -24.68 -3.18
C GLY A 112 -14.71 -23.48 -3.58
N THR A 113 -15.24 -22.26 -3.60
CA THR A 113 -14.51 -21.04 -4.00
C THR A 113 -14.73 -19.93 -2.97
N PHE A 114 -13.70 -19.08 -2.79
CA PHE A 114 -13.75 -17.88 -1.97
C PHE A 114 -13.36 -16.68 -2.84
N ILE A 115 -14.28 -15.72 -3.02
CA ILE A 115 -14.10 -14.58 -3.93
C ILE A 115 -13.66 -13.37 -3.12
N LEU A 116 -12.41 -12.95 -3.35
CA LEU A 116 -11.80 -11.79 -2.73
C LEU A 116 -11.91 -10.58 -3.66
N GLY A 117 -12.54 -9.49 -3.20
CA GLY A 117 -12.61 -8.21 -3.88
C GLY A 117 -11.44 -7.31 -3.49
N LEU A 118 -10.79 -6.69 -4.49
CA LEU A 118 -9.69 -5.77 -4.30
C LEU A 118 -9.62 -4.70 -5.39
N ASP A 119 -8.96 -3.59 -5.08
CA ASP A 119 -8.35 -2.69 -6.07
C ASP A 119 -7.00 -3.30 -6.50
N ASP A 120 -6.87 -3.69 -7.77
CA ASP A 120 -5.65 -4.31 -8.31
C ASP A 120 -4.55 -3.29 -8.69
N SER A 121 -4.65 -2.08 -8.13
CA SER A 121 -3.67 -0.99 -8.24
C SER A 121 -3.21 -0.48 -6.86
N PHE A 122 -3.22 -1.34 -5.82
CA PHE A 122 -2.90 -0.99 -4.42
C PHE A 122 -1.65 -1.75 -3.90
N PRO A 123 -0.44 -1.45 -4.47
CA PRO A 123 0.79 -2.13 -4.06
C PRO A 123 1.27 -1.67 -2.66
N PRO A 124 1.88 -2.54 -1.84
CA PRO A 124 2.19 -3.94 -2.12
C PRO A 124 1.10 -4.93 -1.67
N MET A 125 -0.11 -4.44 -1.30
CA MET A 125 -1.18 -5.28 -0.74
C MET A 125 -1.83 -6.18 -1.80
N GLY A 126 -2.29 -5.58 -2.93
CA GLY A 126 -2.84 -6.28 -4.08
C GLY A 126 -2.66 -5.43 -5.33
N PHE A 127 -1.94 -5.93 -6.33
CA PHE A 127 -1.65 -5.18 -7.55
C PHE A 127 -1.27 -6.10 -8.70
N ARG A 128 -1.27 -5.56 -9.94
CA ARG A 128 -0.79 -6.30 -11.11
C ARG A 128 0.71 -6.20 -11.25
N ASP A 129 1.36 -7.35 -11.44
CA ASP A 129 2.78 -7.43 -11.77
C ASP A 129 3.05 -7.17 -13.26
N GLU A 130 4.31 -7.31 -13.68
CA GLU A 130 4.74 -7.11 -15.08
C GLU A 130 4.10 -8.12 -16.06
N ASN A 131 3.54 -9.22 -15.58
CA ASN A 131 2.87 -10.26 -16.36
C ASN A 131 1.34 -10.11 -16.32
N ASP A 132 0.83 -8.98 -15.81
CA ASP A 132 -0.61 -8.73 -15.63
C ASP A 132 -1.28 -9.69 -14.64
N THR A 133 -0.50 -10.32 -13.77
CA THR A 133 -0.99 -11.21 -12.72
C THR A 133 -1.22 -10.41 -11.44
N VAL A 134 -2.37 -10.62 -10.79
CA VAL A 134 -2.63 -10.00 -9.48
C VAL A 134 -1.80 -10.70 -8.41
N VAL A 135 -0.95 -9.93 -7.76
CA VAL A 135 -0.03 -10.36 -6.70
C VAL A 135 -0.10 -9.39 -5.52
N GLY A 136 0.46 -9.75 -4.39
CA GLY A 136 0.55 -8.85 -3.25
C GLY A 136 0.57 -9.58 -1.92
N PHE A 137 0.78 -8.80 -0.87
CA PHE A 137 0.81 -9.31 0.50
C PHE A 137 -0.53 -9.94 0.90
N ASP A 138 -1.64 -9.25 0.63
CA ASP A 138 -2.98 -9.75 0.95
C ASP A 138 -3.35 -10.96 0.09
N ILE A 139 -2.88 -11.01 -1.16
CA ILE A 139 -3.09 -12.14 -2.06
C ILE A 139 -2.37 -13.39 -1.55
N ASP A 140 -1.12 -13.25 -1.08
CA ASP A 140 -0.36 -14.38 -0.50
C ASP A 140 -1.01 -14.89 0.79
N LEU A 141 -1.46 -13.98 1.66
CA LEU A 141 -2.20 -14.35 2.87
C LEU A 141 -3.50 -15.09 2.54
N ALA A 142 -4.31 -14.53 1.63
CA ALA A 142 -5.59 -15.11 1.22
C ALA A 142 -5.40 -16.48 0.55
N THR A 143 -4.35 -16.64 -0.27
CA THR A 143 -4.00 -17.91 -0.91
C THR A 143 -3.75 -19.00 0.13
N GLU A 144 -2.94 -18.71 1.15
CA GLU A 144 -2.66 -19.70 2.19
C GLU A 144 -3.88 -19.97 3.07
N VAL A 145 -4.69 -18.94 3.39
CA VAL A 145 -5.98 -19.12 4.11
C VAL A 145 -6.91 -20.04 3.32
N CYS A 146 -7.13 -19.79 2.03
CA CYS A 146 -7.99 -20.62 1.18
C CYS A 146 -7.49 -22.06 1.09
N LYS A 147 -6.17 -22.25 0.94
CA LYS A 147 -5.54 -23.57 0.96
C LYS A 147 -5.84 -24.32 2.27
N ARG A 148 -5.73 -23.67 3.43
CA ARG A 148 -6.05 -24.27 4.75
C ARG A 148 -7.53 -24.53 4.91
N MET A 149 -8.36 -23.67 4.35
CA MET A 149 -9.80 -23.86 4.29
C MET A 149 -10.23 -24.96 3.31
N GLY A 150 -9.37 -25.40 2.38
CA GLY A 150 -9.70 -26.38 1.34
C GLY A 150 -10.68 -25.83 0.31
N VAL A 151 -10.55 -24.56 -0.08
CA VAL A 151 -11.32 -23.88 -1.12
C VAL A 151 -10.37 -23.16 -2.09
N GLU A 152 -10.84 -22.89 -3.30
CA GLU A 152 -10.10 -22.12 -4.30
C GLU A 152 -10.25 -20.61 -4.04
N LEU A 153 -9.15 -19.87 -4.10
CA LEU A 153 -9.18 -18.40 -4.10
C LEU A 153 -9.52 -17.88 -5.50
N VAL A 154 -10.57 -17.08 -5.58
CA VAL A 154 -10.89 -16.29 -6.79
C VAL A 154 -10.63 -14.83 -6.48
N VAL A 155 -9.70 -14.22 -7.20
CA VAL A 155 -9.37 -12.80 -7.05
C VAL A 155 -10.22 -11.99 -8.01
N GLN A 156 -11.05 -11.08 -7.50
CA GLN A 156 -11.98 -10.25 -8.26
C GLN A 156 -11.60 -8.78 -8.16
N PRO A 157 -10.98 -8.19 -9.20
CA PRO A 157 -10.79 -6.75 -9.26
C PRO A 157 -12.15 -6.02 -9.23
N ILE A 158 -12.22 -4.98 -8.41
CA ILE A 158 -13.40 -4.14 -8.24
C ILE A 158 -13.02 -2.67 -8.29
N ASP A 159 -14.00 -1.82 -8.56
CA ASP A 159 -13.89 -0.40 -8.35
C ASP A 159 -13.97 -0.12 -6.83
N TRP A 160 -12.92 0.51 -6.26
CA TRP A 160 -12.83 0.69 -4.81
C TRP A 160 -13.98 1.50 -4.21
N ASP A 161 -14.49 2.46 -4.96
CA ASP A 161 -15.65 3.26 -4.55
C ASP A 161 -16.97 2.43 -4.50
N SER A 162 -16.99 1.26 -5.12
CA SER A 162 -18.15 0.35 -5.16
C SER A 162 -18.01 -0.88 -4.24
N LYS A 163 -16.96 -0.98 -3.44
CA LYS A 163 -16.59 -2.18 -2.68
C LYS A 163 -17.71 -2.70 -1.76
N GLU A 164 -18.40 -1.79 -1.07
CA GLU A 164 -19.51 -2.14 -0.18
C GLU A 164 -20.68 -2.77 -0.96
N LEU A 165 -21.02 -2.20 -2.12
CA LEU A 165 -22.07 -2.70 -3.00
C LEU A 165 -21.72 -4.08 -3.58
N GLU A 166 -20.46 -4.28 -3.99
CA GLU A 166 -19.98 -5.57 -4.50
C GLU A 166 -20.07 -6.66 -3.41
N LEU A 167 -19.73 -6.31 -2.17
CA LEU A 167 -19.85 -7.20 -1.01
C LEU A 167 -21.33 -7.49 -0.69
N GLU A 168 -22.16 -6.46 -0.59
CA GLU A 168 -23.57 -6.56 -0.20
C GLU A 168 -24.39 -7.37 -1.22
N THR A 169 -24.12 -7.19 -2.51
CA THR A 169 -24.79 -7.94 -3.59
C THR A 169 -24.27 -9.37 -3.77
N GLY A 170 -23.23 -9.77 -3.01
CA GLY A 170 -22.69 -11.12 -3.06
C GLY A 170 -21.83 -11.43 -4.28
N ARG A 171 -21.35 -10.42 -5.00
CA ARG A 171 -20.40 -10.60 -6.11
C ARG A 171 -19.01 -10.99 -5.61
N ILE A 172 -18.66 -10.53 -4.40
CA ILE A 172 -17.48 -10.93 -3.66
C ILE A 172 -17.88 -11.49 -2.29
N ASP A 173 -17.02 -12.31 -1.70
CA ASP A 173 -17.26 -12.92 -0.39
C ASP A 173 -16.58 -12.11 0.73
N CYS A 174 -15.51 -11.39 0.42
CA CYS A 174 -14.85 -10.46 1.33
C CYS A 174 -14.21 -9.29 0.57
N ILE A 175 -13.88 -8.23 1.29
CA ILE A 175 -12.97 -7.17 0.87
C ILE A 175 -11.67 -7.38 1.62
N TRP A 176 -10.58 -7.65 0.89
CA TRP A 176 -9.26 -7.87 1.48
C TRP A 176 -8.18 -7.19 0.65
N ASN A 177 -7.88 -5.95 1.00
CA ASN A 177 -6.95 -5.10 0.24
C ASN A 177 -6.52 -3.88 1.05
N GLY A 178 -5.91 -4.10 2.22
CA GLY A 178 -5.57 -2.98 3.09
C GLY A 178 -6.80 -2.18 3.51
N LEU A 179 -7.92 -2.85 3.81
CA LEU A 179 -9.16 -2.19 4.17
C LEU A 179 -9.09 -1.62 5.59
N SER A 180 -9.01 -0.29 5.71
CA SER A 180 -9.03 0.37 7.02
C SER A 180 -10.35 0.15 7.74
N ILE A 181 -10.24 -0.19 9.02
CA ILE A 181 -11.40 -0.35 9.91
C ILE A 181 -11.83 1.06 10.36
N THR A 182 -13.00 1.51 9.93
CA THR A 182 -13.61 2.77 10.35
C THR A 182 -14.95 2.53 11.03
N ASP A 183 -15.44 3.49 11.82
CA ASP A 183 -16.74 3.39 12.49
C ASP A 183 -17.88 3.21 11.48
N GLU A 184 -17.82 3.88 10.34
CA GLU A 184 -18.79 3.75 9.26
C GLU A 184 -18.80 2.33 8.70
N ARG A 185 -17.62 1.78 8.36
CA ARG A 185 -17.47 0.42 7.85
C ARG A 185 -17.86 -0.65 8.88
N LEU A 186 -17.56 -0.41 10.17
CA LEU A 186 -18.02 -1.27 11.26
C LEU A 186 -19.55 -1.31 11.42
N ALA A 187 -20.24 -0.23 11.04
CA ALA A 187 -21.70 -0.22 11.02
C ALA A 187 -22.27 -1.00 9.82
N ALA A 188 -21.57 -1.06 8.70
CA ALA A 188 -22.01 -1.68 7.45
C ALA A 188 -21.61 -3.16 7.30
N MET A 189 -20.45 -3.58 7.82
CA MET A 189 -19.89 -4.91 7.61
C MET A 189 -19.33 -5.53 8.89
N TYR A 190 -19.08 -6.84 8.85
CA TYR A 190 -18.35 -7.57 9.87
C TYR A 190 -16.87 -7.58 9.53
N PHE A 191 -16.01 -7.34 10.53
CA PHE A 191 -14.56 -7.40 10.38
C PHE A 191 -13.97 -8.55 11.19
N ALA A 192 -13.02 -9.26 10.61
CA ALA A 192 -12.05 -10.05 11.34
C ALA A 192 -11.12 -9.12 12.15
N LYS A 193 -10.28 -9.68 13.03
CA LYS A 193 -9.29 -8.89 13.79
C LYS A 193 -8.40 -8.10 12.82
N PRO A 194 -7.97 -6.88 13.21
CA PRO A 194 -6.98 -6.17 12.42
C PRO A 194 -5.68 -6.98 12.32
N TYR A 195 -5.07 -6.96 11.13
CA TYR A 195 -3.87 -7.75 10.84
C TYR A 195 -2.61 -6.90 10.63
N ILE A 196 -2.75 -5.62 10.30
CA ILE A 196 -1.66 -4.64 10.12
C ILE A 196 -2.08 -3.28 10.71
N ALA A 197 -1.10 -2.58 11.33
CA ALA A 197 -1.22 -1.16 11.64
C ALA A 197 -0.88 -0.32 10.42
N ASN A 198 -1.60 0.76 10.21
CA ASN A 198 -1.39 1.73 9.14
C ASN A 198 -1.60 3.16 9.65
N LYS A 199 -1.31 4.13 8.82
CA LYS A 199 -1.69 5.54 9.01
C LYS A 199 -1.82 6.24 7.67
N GLN A 200 -2.58 7.34 7.64
CA GLN A 200 -2.69 8.17 6.47
C GLN A 200 -1.56 9.20 6.46
N ILE A 201 -0.70 9.14 5.45
CA ILE A 201 0.45 10.03 5.29
C ILE A 201 0.24 11.03 4.16
N ILE A 202 1.08 12.06 4.14
CA ILE A 202 1.10 13.08 3.10
C ILE A 202 2.44 13.01 2.38
N ILE A 203 2.41 12.86 1.08
CA ILE A 203 3.59 12.83 0.20
C ILE A 203 3.63 14.11 -0.62
N VAL A 204 4.81 14.73 -0.68
CA VAL A 204 5.08 15.95 -1.44
C VAL A 204 6.38 15.81 -2.23
N PRO A 205 6.62 16.60 -3.29
CA PRO A 205 7.92 16.68 -3.94
C PRO A 205 9.02 17.12 -2.96
N GLU A 206 10.23 16.58 -3.11
CA GLU A 206 11.39 17.05 -2.35
C GLU A 206 11.60 18.56 -2.61
N GLY A 207 11.86 19.31 -1.54
CA GLY A 207 11.98 20.77 -1.62
C GLY A 207 10.65 21.53 -1.65
N SER A 208 9.50 20.86 -1.57
CA SER A 208 8.19 21.51 -1.41
C SER A 208 8.17 22.45 -0.22
N GLU A 209 7.41 23.55 -0.32
CA GLU A 209 7.14 24.45 0.81
C GLU A 209 6.17 23.85 1.83
N ILE A 210 5.42 22.82 1.46
CA ILE A 210 4.50 22.09 2.36
C ILE A 210 5.35 21.25 3.32
N LYS A 211 5.26 21.56 4.62
CA LYS A 211 6.00 20.89 5.70
C LYS A 211 5.07 20.32 6.78
N THR A 212 3.89 20.89 6.91
CA THR A 212 2.88 20.54 7.92
C THR A 212 1.53 20.31 7.24
N VAL A 213 0.59 19.71 7.96
CA VAL A 213 -0.81 19.56 7.49
C VAL A 213 -1.43 20.93 7.20
N ALA A 214 -1.11 21.95 7.99
CA ALA A 214 -1.66 23.31 7.82
C ALA A 214 -1.23 23.96 6.49
N ASP A 215 -0.07 23.59 5.94
CA ASP A 215 0.44 24.13 4.67
C ASP A 215 -0.33 23.62 3.45
N LEU A 216 -1.24 22.65 3.62
CA LEU A 216 -2.16 22.21 2.56
C LEU A 216 -3.19 23.27 2.20
N LYS A 217 -3.34 24.32 3.01
CA LYS A 217 -4.23 25.45 2.72
C LYS A 217 -3.91 26.05 1.35
N GLY A 218 -4.94 26.17 0.50
CA GLY A 218 -4.85 26.70 -0.85
C GLY A 218 -4.13 25.77 -1.85
N LYS A 219 -3.74 24.56 -1.45
CA LYS A 219 -3.03 23.57 -2.30
C LYS A 219 -4.00 22.63 -2.97
N LYS A 220 -3.55 22.00 -4.05
CA LYS A 220 -4.24 20.90 -4.72
C LYS A 220 -3.81 19.58 -4.09
N VAL A 221 -4.73 18.89 -3.46
CA VAL A 221 -4.47 17.63 -2.77
C VAL A 221 -5.17 16.49 -3.49
N GLY A 222 -4.43 15.44 -3.81
CA GLY A 222 -4.96 14.25 -4.45
C GLY A 222 -5.07 13.08 -3.48
N LEU A 223 -6.09 12.23 -3.68
CA LEU A 223 -6.28 10.98 -2.97
C LEU A 223 -7.19 10.04 -3.78
N GLN A 224 -7.29 8.79 -3.33
CA GLN A 224 -8.19 7.82 -3.93
C GLN A 224 -9.63 8.04 -3.43
N LYS A 225 -10.58 8.06 -4.36
CA LYS A 225 -12.00 8.17 -4.09
C LYS A 225 -12.50 6.99 -3.24
N GLY A 226 -13.35 7.25 -2.24
CA GLY A 226 -13.92 6.22 -1.35
C GLY A 226 -12.89 5.54 -0.43
N SER A 227 -11.67 6.11 -0.30
CA SER A 227 -10.64 5.64 0.63
C SER A 227 -10.77 6.27 2.02
N SER A 228 -10.14 5.66 3.03
CA SER A 228 -10.01 6.24 4.36
C SER A 228 -9.14 7.50 4.38
N ALA A 229 -8.32 7.72 3.36
CA ALA A 229 -7.59 8.98 3.18
C ALA A 229 -8.54 10.19 3.04
N LEU A 230 -9.66 10.01 2.34
CA LEU A 230 -10.69 11.04 2.23
C LEU A 230 -11.33 11.36 3.59
N ASP A 231 -11.65 10.32 4.37
CA ASP A 231 -12.24 10.48 5.70
C ASP A 231 -11.26 11.18 6.66
N ALA A 232 -9.99 10.74 6.67
CA ALA A 232 -8.94 11.33 7.49
C ALA A 232 -8.68 12.80 7.14
N LEU A 233 -8.66 13.14 5.84
CA LEU A 233 -8.51 14.52 5.40
C LEU A 233 -9.74 15.36 5.77
N ASN A 234 -10.95 14.85 5.59
CA ASN A 234 -12.20 15.55 5.92
C ASN A 234 -12.34 15.79 7.43
N ALA A 235 -11.82 14.92 8.26
CA ALA A 235 -11.78 15.12 9.72
C ALA A 235 -10.84 16.26 10.14
N ASN A 236 -9.89 16.66 9.29
CA ASN A 236 -8.98 17.75 9.57
C ASN A 236 -9.56 19.10 9.09
N PRO A 237 -9.50 20.17 9.90
CA PRO A 237 -9.99 21.49 9.52
C PRO A 237 -9.44 22.05 8.21
N VAL A 238 -8.21 21.70 7.83
CA VAL A 238 -7.55 22.15 6.60
C VAL A 238 -8.32 21.73 5.34
N SER A 239 -9.11 20.66 5.40
CA SER A 239 -9.91 20.17 4.26
C SER A 239 -10.82 21.24 3.66
N LYS A 240 -11.34 22.16 4.49
CA LYS A 240 -12.20 23.29 4.09
C LYS A 240 -11.43 24.46 3.47
N GLU A 241 -10.11 24.42 3.55
CA GLU A 241 -9.22 25.51 3.12
C GLU A 241 -8.35 25.09 1.94
N LEU A 242 -8.52 23.88 1.39
CA LEU A 242 -7.81 23.40 0.22
C LEU A 242 -8.12 24.27 -1.01
N GLY A 243 -7.17 24.42 -1.92
CA GLY A 243 -7.40 25.03 -3.21
C GLY A 243 -8.25 24.13 -4.11
N GLU A 244 -7.94 22.83 -4.11
CA GLU A 244 -8.68 21.81 -4.85
C GLU A 244 -8.48 20.44 -4.19
N LEU A 245 -9.53 19.64 -4.10
CA LEU A 245 -9.46 18.22 -3.78
C LEU A 245 -9.64 17.42 -5.07
N VAL A 246 -8.64 16.59 -5.41
CA VAL A 246 -8.62 15.76 -6.62
C VAL A 246 -8.81 14.29 -6.21
N GLU A 247 -10.01 13.79 -6.43
CA GLU A 247 -10.35 12.40 -6.15
C GLU A 247 -10.21 11.56 -7.43
N LEU A 248 -9.33 10.56 -7.39
CA LEU A 248 -9.09 9.66 -8.52
C LEU A 248 -9.39 8.21 -8.14
N GLN A 249 -9.45 7.35 -9.16
CA GLN A 249 -9.90 5.98 -8.98
C GLN A 249 -8.93 5.13 -8.16
N ASP A 250 -7.63 5.33 -8.35
CA ASP A 250 -6.59 4.53 -7.70
C ASP A 250 -5.38 5.38 -7.28
N ASN A 251 -4.61 4.86 -6.32
CA ASN A 251 -3.47 5.54 -5.72
C ASN A 251 -2.27 5.67 -6.68
N VAL A 252 -2.09 4.75 -7.64
CA VAL A 252 -1.01 4.82 -8.64
C VAL A 252 -1.25 5.99 -9.58
N THR A 253 -2.50 6.21 -9.98
CA THR A 253 -2.92 7.36 -10.78
C THR A 253 -2.73 8.66 -10.01
N VAL A 254 -3.13 8.73 -8.72
CA VAL A 254 -2.89 9.92 -7.87
C VAL A 254 -1.38 10.24 -7.78
N TYR A 255 -0.56 9.22 -7.54
CA TYR A 255 0.90 9.40 -7.50
C TYR A 255 1.47 9.89 -8.83
N SER A 256 0.89 9.46 -9.96
CA SER A 256 1.27 9.94 -11.29
C SER A 256 0.90 11.41 -11.50
N GLU A 257 -0.23 11.87 -10.94
CA GLU A 257 -0.62 13.28 -10.94
C GLU A 257 0.36 14.15 -10.12
N LEU A 258 0.81 13.63 -8.96
CA LEU A 258 1.85 14.29 -8.16
C LEU A 258 3.16 14.40 -8.95
N LYS A 259 3.59 13.31 -9.62
CA LYS A 259 4.79 13.31 -10.47
C LYS A 259 4.70 14.28 -11.64
N ALA A 260 3.52 14.48 -12.18
CA ALA A 260 3.27 15.42 -13.27
C ALA A 260 3.10 16.88 -12.80
N GLY A 261 3.14 17.15 -11.48
CA GLY A 261 2.95 18.48 -10.90
C GLY A 261 1.52 19.01 -11.07
N ARG A 262 0.53 18.14 -11.27
CA ARG A 262 -0.88 18.53 -11.38
C ARG A 262 -1.58 18.61 -10.03
N ILE A 263 -1.02 17.97 -9.00
CA ILE A 263 -1.35 18.14 -7.59
C ILE A 263 -0.09 18.49 -6.79
N ASP A 264 -0.26 19.16 -5.66
CA ASP A 264 0.84 19.62 -4.80
C ASP A 264 1.18 18.61 -3.71
N ALA A 265 0.20 17.81 -3.28
CA ALA A 265 0.33 16.79 -2.24
C ALA A 265 -0.55 15.58 -2.52
N PHE A 266 -0.12 14.42 -2.04
CA PHE A 266 -0.83 13.14 -2.13
C PHE A 266 -1.07 12.58 -0.73
N VAL A 267 -2.33 12.36 -0.37
CA VAL A 267 -2.74 11.70 0.87
C VAL A 267 -3.00 10.23 0.59
N VAL A 268 -2.33 9.36 1.34
CA VAL A 268 -2.32 7.92 1.06
C VAL A 268 -1.92 7.11 2.28
N ASP A 269 -2.29 5.85 2.27
CA ASP A 269 -1.82 4.83 3.21
C ASP A 269 -0.29 4.73 3.23
N GLU A 270 0.31 4.69 4.42
CA GLU A 270 1.76 4.68 4.59
C GLU A 270 2.42 3.52 3.83
N VAL A 271 1.83 2.32 3.91
CA VAL A 271 2.38 1.14 3.24
C VAL A 271 2.46 1.32 1.73
N VAL A 272 1.45 1.92 1.11
CA VAL A 272 1.38 2.20 -0.33
C VAL A 272 2.31 3.33 -0.71
N GLY A 273 2.24 4.44 0.01
CA GLY A 273 3.03 5.63 -0.28
C GLY A 273 4.53 5.35 -0.24
N ARG A 274 5.01 4.66 0.81
CA ARG A 274 6.42 4.27 0.92
C ARG A 274 6.84 3.27 -0.15
N TYR A 275 5.97 2.34 -0.52
CA TYR A 275 6.25 1.41 -1.61
C TYR A 275 6.44 2.16 -2.94
N LEU A 276 5.53 3.07 -3.30
CA LEU A 276 5.60 3.86 -4.54
C LEU A 276 6.88 4.70 -4.61
N ILE A 277 7.23 5.42 -3.53
CA ILE A 277 8.48 6.19 -3.44
C ILE A 277 9.69 5.26 -3.63
N SER A 278 9.69 4.08 -3.01
CA SER A 278 10.82 3.13 -3.09
C SER A 278 11.06 2.60 -4.49
N LYS A 279 10.02 2.51 -5.32
CA LYS A 279 10.14 2.06 -6.72
C LYS A 279 10.71 3.15 -7.63
N ASP A 280 10.41 4.41 -7.37
CA ASP A 280 10.96 5.52 -8.14
C ASP A 280 12.45 5.79 -7.81
N ALA A 281 12.93 5.36 -6.65
CA ALA A 281 14.33 5.54 -6.22
C ALA A 281 15.31 4.53 -6.87
N LYS A 282 14.82 3.53 -7.58
CA LYS A 282 15.61 2.52 -8.30
C LYS A 282 15.78 2.89 -9.77
#